data_2e10f5ad04a0d2ff811694c6382c31d9
#
_entry.id   2e10f5ad04a0d2ff811694c6382c31d9
#
_cell.length_a   1.000
_cell.length_b   1.000
_cell.length_c   1.000
_cell.angle_alpha   90.00
_cell.angle_beta   90.00
_cell.angle_gamma   90.00
#
_symmetry.space_group_name_H-M   'P 1'
#
loop_
_entity.id
_entity.type
_entity.pdbx_description
1 polymer ?
#
loop_
_entity_poly.entity_id
_entity_poly.type
_entity_poly.pdbx_seq_one_letter_code
_entity_poly.pdbx_strand_id
1 'polypeptide(L)'
;MACAGCSRYAPRVRGILLAGGTGSRLWPITRAVSKQLMPVFDKPMIYYPLSTLVMAGVREILVITTPEEQGQFQRLLGDGSQFGLRLEYVAQPRPDGIAQAFVLGADFIGDEAVALILGDNIFHGVGLGGQLAAAGDPVGGRIFAYPVANPQAYGVVHFDDDGRVLSIEEKPARPKSRYAVPGLYFYDNRVVEIARGLTPSARGELEITAVNEAYRLAGELSVTVLDRGTAWLDTGTFTSLMQAAEFVRVIEERQGMKIGCVEEVAWRAGLIDDARLRTLAEPLTKSGYGDYLLDLLARERGDLVDRTVPVQVTP
;
A
#
# COMPACT_ATOMS: atom_id res chain seq x y z
N MET A 1 -20.90 5.75 -26.68
CA MET A 1 -21.44 4.37 -26.66
C MET A 1 -20.68 3.61 -25.56
N ALA A 2 -21.27 3.49 -24.39
CA ALA A 2 -20.70 2.76 -23.27
C ALA A 2 -20.77 1.26 -23.55
N CYS A 3 -19.65 0.58 -23.45
CA CYS A 3 -19.54 -0.87 -23.65
C CYS A 3 -20.17 -1.60 -22.44
N ALA A 4 -21.44 -2.02 -22.61
CA ALA A 4 -22.21 -2.71 -21.58
C ALA A 4 -21.90 -4.21 -21.55
N GLY A 5 -20.61 -4.58 -21.36
CA GLY A 5 -20.21 -5.98 -21.43
C GLY A 5 -19.04 -6.42 -20.55
N CYS A 6 -18.44 -5.52 -19.78
CA CYS A 6 -17.20 -5.84 -19.06
C CYS A 6 -17.34 -5.66 -17.53
N SER A 7 -18.28 -6.37 -16.90
CA SER A 7 -18.41 -6.33 -15.44
C SER A 7 -19.15 -7.54 -14.88
N ARG A 8 -18.60 -8.74 -14.99
CA ARG A 8 -19.15 -9.86 -14.19
C ARG A 8 -18.14 -10.80 -13.53
N TYR A 9 -16.83 -10.67 -13.75
CA TYR A 9 -15.82 -11.48 -13.06
C TYR A 9 -14.46 -10.77 -13.07
N ALA A 10 -14.37 -9.56 -12.50
CA ALA A 10 -13.08 -9.14 -12.00
C ALA A 10 -12.85 -9.88 -10.68
N PRO A 11 -11.72 -10.57 -10.48
CA PRO A 11 -11.41 -11.22 -9.22
C PRO A 11 -11.50 -10.21 -8.09
N ARG A 12 -12.26 -10.54 -7.06
CA ARG A 12 -12.41 -9.66 -5.89
C ARG A 12 -11.24 -9.92 -4.97
N VAL A 13 -10.25 -9.05 -5.02
CA VAL A 13 -9.18 -9.04 -4.02
C VAL A 13 -9.62 -8.17 -2.86
N ARG A 14 -9.62 -8.72 -1.65
CA ARG A 14 -9.81 -7.97 -0.42
C ARG A 14 -8.50 -7.39 0.07
N GLY A 15 -8.55 -6.24 0.72
CA GLY A 15 -7.36 -5.57 1.25
C GLY A 15 -7.21 -5.75 2.74
N ILE A 16 -5.98 -5.94 3.21
CA ILE A 16 -5.61 -5.74 4.61
C ILE A 16 -4.60 -4.60 4.67
N LEU A 17 -4.91 -3.58 5.46
CA LEU A 17 -4.02 -2.49 5.77
C LEU A 17 -3.58 -2.64 7.22
N LEU A 18 -2.32 -3.05 7.42
CA LEU A 18 -1.80 -3.38 8.75
C LEU A 18 -1.16 -2.14 9.40
N ALA A 19 -1.82 -1.63 10.43
CA ALA A 19 -1.42 -0.46 11.20
C ALA A 19 -1.29 -0.74 12.71
N GLY A 20 -1.05 -2.01 13.10
CA GLY A 20 -1.04 -2.48 14.50
C GLY A 20 0.29 -2.39 15.24
N GLY A 21 1.34 -1.84 14.64
CA GLY A 21 2.67 -1.77 15.28
C GLY A 21 2.79 -0.67 16.32
N THR A 22 3.55 -0.92 17.41
CA THR A 22 3.77 0.04 18.52
C THR A 22 4.61 1.26 18.14
N GLY A 23 5.30 1.24 16.99
CA GLY A 23 6.15 2.35 16.56
C GLY A 23 7.31 2.68 17.50
N SER A 24 7.76 1.76 18.36
CA SER A 24 8.74 2.01 19.42
C SER A 24 10.05 2.63 18.93
N ARG A 25 10.46 2.37 17.69
CA ARG A 25 11.64 2.99 17.07
C ARG A 25 11.50 4.49 16.82
N LEU A 26 10.29 5.04 16.94
CA LEU A 26 9.98 6.47 16.81
C LEU A 26 9.57 7.11 18.15
N TRP A 27 9.85 6.44 19.28
CA TRP A 27 9.65 7.04 20.59
C TRP A 27 10.60 8.26 20.75
N PRO A 28 10.12 9.34 21.44
CA PRO A 28 8.87 9.46 22.22
C PRO A 28 7.63 9.82 21.39
N ILE A 29 7.72 10.17 20.11
CA ILE A 29 6.61 10.72 19.32
C ILE A 29 5.42 9.74 19.29
N THR A 30 5.68 8.48 18.99
CA THR A 30 4.65 7.45 18.87
C THR A 30 4.15 6.88 20.21
N ARG A 31 4.45 7.53 21.34
CA ARG A 31 3.80 7.20 22.61
C ARG A 31 2.40 7.76 22.77
N ALA A 32 2.06 8.78 21.97
CA ALA A 32 0.79 9.47 22.06
C ALA A 32 -0.03 9.44 20.76
N VAL A 33 0.57 8.97 19.66
CA VAL A 33 -0.08 8.91 18.35
C VAL A 33 0.43 7.70 17.59
N SER A 34 -0.47 7.02 16.87
CA SER A 34 -0.07 5.95 15.95
C SER A 34 0.92 6.46 14.92
N LYS A 35 1.96 5.65 14.65
CA LYS A 35 2.94 5.93 13.61
C LYS A 35 2.26 6.26 12.27
N GLN A 36 1.27 5.49 11.90
CA GLN A 36 0.57 5.60 10.61
C GLN A 36 -0.34 6.84 10.51
N LEU A 37 -0.59 7.53 11.64
CA LEU A 37 -1.29 8.81 11.68
C LEU A 37 -0.34 10.01 11.67
N MET A 38 0.97 9.78 11.79
CA MET A 38 1.96 10.84 11.67
C MET A 38 1.97 11.43 10.27
N PRO A 39 2.22 12.76 10.14
CA PRO A 39 2.29 13.37 8.82
C PRO A 39 3.54 12.89 8.05
N VAL A 40 3.33 12.60 6.79
CA VAL A 40 4.38 12.51 5.78
C VAL A 40 4.10 13.64 4.79
N PHE A 41 4.83 14.72 4.94
CA PHE A 41 4.62 16.01 4.28
C PHE A 41 3.25 16.62 4.61
N ASP A 42 2.24 16.50 3.74
CA ASP A 42 0.96 17.22 3.82
C ASP A 42 -0.24 16.36 4.23
N LYS A 43 -0.04 15.07 4.45
CA LYS A 43 -1.13 14.14 4.80
C LYS A 43 -0.68 13.03 5.75
N PRO A 44 -1.61 12.36 6.45
CA PRO A 44 -1.27 11.22 7.30
C PRO A 44 -0.65 10.07 6.50
N MET A 45 0.35 9.41 7.09
CA MET A 45 1.07 8.29 6.47
C MET A 45 0.16 7.21 5.90
N ILE A 46 -0.94 6.90 6.58
CA ILE A 46 -1.89 5.85 6.17
C ILE A 46 -2.53 6.09 4.79
N TYR A 47 -2.56 7.34 4.31
CA TYR A 47 -3.12 7.68 3.00
C TYR A 47 -2.33 7.04 1.84
N TYR A 48 -1.01 6.91 2.00
CA TYR A 48 -0.15 6.34 0.97
C TYR A 48 -0.42 4.85 0.72
N PRO A 49 -0.37 3.96 1.73
CA PRO A 49 -0.71 2.56 1.53
C PRO A 49 -2.19 2.36 1.17
N LEU A 50 -3.12 3.17 1.71
CA LEU A 50 -4.52 3.13 1.30
C LEU A 50 -4.68 3.43 -0.20
N SER A 51 -4.03 4.49 -0.69
CA SER A 51 -4.01 4.83 -2.12
C SER A 51 -3.40 3.69 -2.97
N THR A 52 -2.36 3.02 -2.46
CA THR A 52 -1.73 1.88 -3.13
C THR A 52 -2.70 0.71 -3.30
N LEU A 53 -3.49 0.37 -2.28
CA LEU A 53 -4.53 -0.65 -2.39
C LEU A 53 -5.62 -0.25 -3.40
N VAL A 54 -6.04 1.01 -3.40
CA VAL A 54 -7.04 1.50 -4.37
C VAL A 54 -6.50 1.43 -5.79
N MET A 55 -5.24 1.78 -6.03
CA MET A 55 -4.56 1.62 -7.34
C MET A 55 -4.48 0.16 -7.78
N ALA A 56 -4.36 -0.78 -6.84
CA ALA A 56 -4.42 -2.22 -7.11
C ALA A 56 -5.84 -2.74 -7.43
N GLY A 57 -6.85 -1.88 -7.39
CA GLY A 57 -8.25 -2.25 -7.64
C GLY A 57 -9.02 -2.74 -6.41
N VAL A 58 -8.40 -2.72 -5.23
CA VAL A 58 -9.03 -3.14 -3.97
C VAL A 58 -10.07 -2.12 -3.52
N ARG A 59 -11.24 -2.61 -3.09
CA ARG A 59 -12.37 -1.76 -2.67
C ARG A 59 -12.90 -2.06 -1.26
N GLU A 60 -12.72 -3.29 -0.80
CA GLU A 60 -13.06 -3.72 0.55
C GLU A 60 -11.75 -3.91 1.31
N ILE A 61 -11.57 -3.16 2.40
CA ILE A 61 -10.29 -3.11 3.12
C ILE A 61 -10.53 -3.26 4.62
N LEU A 62 -9.85 -4.23 5.22
CA LEU A 62 -9.76 -4.38 6.66
C LEU A 62 -8.56 -3.61 7.19
N VAL A 63 -8.82 -2.61 8.04
CA VAL A 63 -7.78 -1.85 8.73
C VAL A 63 -7.50 -2.49 10.07
N ILE A 64 -6.30 -3.04 10.25
CA ILE A 64 -5.87 -3.68 11.50
C ILE A 64 -5.04 -2.68 12.29
N THR A 65 -5.51 -2.35 13.50
CA THR A 65 -4.88 -1.34 14.37
C THR A 65 -4.62 -1.91 15.76
N THR A 66 -3.96 -1.15 16.63
CA THR A 66 -4.00 -1.45 18.06
C THR A 66 -5.37 -1.09 18.62
N PRO A 67 -5.82 -1.71 19.74
CA PRO A 67 -7.10 -1.37 20.38
C PRO A 67 -7.23 0.11 20.75
N GLU A 68 -6.14 0.72 21.23
CA GLU A 68 -6.11 2.08 21.75
C GLU A 68 -6.24 3.13 20.62
N GLU A 69 -5.76 2.80 19.43
CA GLU A 69 -5.65 3.75 18.32
C GLU A 69 -6.80 3.63 17.31
N GLN A 70 -7.57 2.54 17.33
CA GLN A 70 -8.61 2.25 16.34
C GLN A 70 -9.59 3.41 16.16
N GLY A 71 -10.03 4.04 17.26
CA GLY A 71 -10.95 5.19 17.20
C GLY A 71 -10.37 6.41 16.46
N GLN A 72 -9.05 6.55 16.39
CA GLN A 72 -8.41 7.64 15.64
C GLN A 72 -8.47 7.35 14.12
N PHE A 73 -8.22 6.12 13.72
CA PHE A 73 -8.35 5.70 12.32
C PHE A 73 -9.80 5.81 11.85
N GLN A 74 -10.77 5.38 12.66
CA GLN A 74 -12.20 5.51 12.35
C GLN A 74 -12.63 6.97 12.19
N ARG A 75 -12.10 7.89 13.01
CA ARG A 75 -12.37 9.34 12.83
C ARG A 75 -11.78 9.90 11.56
N LEU A 76 -10.60 9.42 11.15
CA LEU A 76 -9.92 9.91 9.95
C LEU A 76 -10.53 9.35 8.67
N LEU A 77 -10.76 8.05 8.62
CA LEU A 77 -11.10 7.32 7.39
C LEU A 77 -12.58 6.93 7.30
N GLY A 78 -13.35 7.06 8.40
CA GLY A 78 -14.76 6.65 8.45
C GLY A 78 -14.95 5.19 8.10
N ASP A 79 -16.05 4.90 7.41
CA ASP A 79 -16.35 3.59 6.82
C ASP A 79 -15.84 3.44 5.37
N GLY A 80 -15.14 4.46 4.86
CA GLY A 80 -14.60 4.50 3.50
C GLY A 80 -15.59 4.96 2.43
N SER A 81 -16.87 5.09 2.75
CA SER A 81 -17.93 5.44 1.78
C SER A 81 -17.69 6.78 1.09
N GLN A 82 -17.01 7.72 1.76
CA GLN A 82 -16.61 9.00 1.17
C GLN A 82 -15.66 8.84 -0.01
N PHE A 83 -14.88 7.78 -0.06
CA PHE A 83 -13.95 7.43 -1.15
C PHE A 83 -14.51 6.35 -2.09
N GLY A 84 -15.78 5.92 -1.90
CA GLY A 84 -16.35 4.79 -2.63
C GLY A 84 -15.74 3.44 -2.24
N LEU A 85 -15.17 3.34 -1.05
CA LEU A 85 -14.59 2.14 -0.46
C LEU A 85 -15.50 1.60 0.65
N ARG A 86 -15.23 0.37 1.08
CA ARG A 86 -15.75 -0.22 2.32
C ARG A 86 -14.58 -0.52 3.25
N LEU A 87 -14.53 0.18 4.38
CA LEU A 87 -13.52 -0.03 5.41
C LEU A 87 -14.14 -0.71 6.62
N GLU A 88 -13.52 -1.80 7.03
CA GLU A 88 -13.79 -2.48 8.30
C GLU A 88 -12.57 -2.36 9.22
N TYR A 89 -12.77 -2.52 10.52
CA TYR A 89 -11.72 -2.32 11.51
C TYR A 89 -11.66 -3.48 12.47
N VAL A 90 -10.45 -4.00 12.69
CA VAL A 90 -10.20 -5.00 13.72
C VAL A 90 -9.00 -4.60 14.57
N ALA A 91 -9.07 -4.88 15.87
CA ALA A 91 -7.96 -4.64 16.75
C ALA A 91 -7.02 -5.85 16.81
N GLN A 92 -5.71 -5.60 16.68
CA GLN A 92 -4.64 -6.55 16.97
C GLN A 92 -4.18 -6.33 18.42
N PRO A 93 -4.53 -7.18 19.38
CA PRO A 93 -4.28 -6.92 20.81
C PRO A 93 -2.79 -6.93 21.16
N ARG A 94 -1.98 -7.69 20.41
CA ARG A 94 -0.52 -7.79 20.57
C ARG A 94 0.14 -7.86 19.19
N PRO A 95 1.34 -7.29 19.03
CA PRO A 95 2.07 -7.30 17.76
C PRO A 95 2.74 -8.66 17.52
N ASP A 96 1.95 -9.73 17.40
CA ASP A 96 2.41 -11.12 17.26
C ASP A 96 2.90 -11.44 15.81
N GLY A 97 3.18 -10.43 15.01
CA GLY A 97 3.75 -10.55 13.66
C GLY A 97 2.79 -10.21 12.54
N ILE A 98 3.34 -10.04 11.32
CA ILE A 98 2.57 -9.62 10.15
C ILE A 98 1.56 -10.69 9.72
N ALA A 99 1.95 -11.97 9.76
CA ALA A 99 1.07 -13.06 9.32
C ALA A 99 -0.17 -13.24 10.21
N GLN A 100 -0.17 -12.73 11.46
CA GLN A 100 -1.36 -12.72 12.31
C GLN A 100 -2.52 -11.96 11.65
N ALA A 101 -2.24 -11.01 10.78
CA ALA A 101 -3.25 -10.24 10.05
C ALA A 101 -4.23 -11.14 9.26
N PHE A 102 -3.75 -12.25 8.69
CA PHE A 102 -4.59 -13.19 7.95
C PHE A 102 -5.49 -14.01 8.89
N VAL A 103 -5.01 -14.31 10.10
CA VAL A 103 -5.80 -15.02 11.12
C VAL A 103 -6.91 -14.11 11.66
N LEU A 104 -6.58 -12.84 11.97
CA LEU A 104 -7.54 -11.84 12.42
C LEU A 104 -8.56 -11.46 11.34
N GLY A 105 -8.12 -11.44 10.09
CA GLY A 105 -8.94 -11.10 8.94
C GLY A 105 -9.64 -12.30 8.28
N ALA A 106 -9.60 -13.50 8.86
CA ALA A 106 -10.08 -14.71 8.21
C ALA A 106 -11.54 -14.62 7.73
N ASP A 107 -12.43 -14.15 8.59
CA ASP A 107 -13.86 -13.98 8.26
C ASP A 107 -14.07 -12.90 7.20
N PHE A 108 -13.26 -11.82 7.24
CA PHE A 108 -13.28 -10.77 6.24
C PHE A 108 -12.73 -11.27 4.90
N ILE A 109 -11.67 -12.05 4.86
CA ILE A 109 -11.09 -12.61 3.62
C ILE A 109 -12.08 -13.60 2.99
N GLY A 110 -12.68 -14.49 3.77
CA GLY A 110 -13.58 -15.54 3.27
C GLY A 110 -12.87 -16.39 2.21
N ASP A 111 -13.52 -16.57 1.06
CA ASP A 111 -13.01 -17.37 -0.06
C ASP A 111 -12.24 -16.53 -1.11
N GLU A 112 -12.03 -15.23 -0.86
CA GLU A 112 -11.42 -14.32 -1.82
C GLU A 112 -9.90 -14.30 -1.69
N ALA A 113 -9.20 -13.84 -2.74
CA ALA A 113 -7.80 -13.47 -2.66
C ALA A 113 -7.62 -12.23 -1.77
N VAL A 114 -6.40 -12.04 -1.25
CA VAL A 114 -6.11 -10.92 -0.34
C VAL A 114 -4.81 -10.21 -0.72
N ALA A 115 -4.87 -8.87 -0.71
CA ALA A 115 -3.71 -8.00 -0.73
C ALA A 115 -3.44 -7.48 0.69
N LEU A 116 -2.22 -7.65 1.19
CA LEU A 116 -1.80 -7.06 2.47
C LEU A 116 -0.75 -6.00 2.21
N ILE A 117 -0.96 -4.82 2.79
CA ILE A 117 0.02 -3.73 2.79
C ILE A 117 0.33 -3.29 4.22
N LEU A 118 1.61 -3.00 4.47
CA LEU A 118 2.04 -2.39 5.73
C LEU A 118 1.73 -0.90 5.71
N GLY A 119 1.13 -0.41 6.78
CA GLY A 119 0.65 0.97 6.93
C GLY A 119 1.74 2.05 6.98
N ASP A 120 3.00 1.63 6.94
CA ASP A 120 4.17 2.50 6.96
C ASP A 120 5.01 2.42 5.67
N ASN A 121 4.48 1.77 4.63
CA ASN A 121 5.14 1.64 3.33
C ASN A 121 4.53 2.61 2.31
N ILE A 122 5.38 3.37 1.66
CA ILE A 122 5.02 4.33 0.62
C ILE A 122 5.58 3.82 -0.71
N PHE A 123 4.71 3.75 -1.71
CA PHE A 123 5.08 3.40 -3.07
C PHE A 123 4.72 4.54 -4.02
N HIS A 124 5.65 4.86 -4.93
CA HIS A 124 5.43 5.84 -5.99
C HIS A 124 6.24 5.48 -7.22
N GLY A 125 5.64 5.57 -8.39
CA GLY A 125 6.35 5.35 -9.66
C GLY A 125 5.41 5.32 -10.85
N VAL A 126 5.97 5.61 -12.02
CA VAL A 126 5.24 5.52 -13.29
C VAL A 126 4.89 4.07 -13.58
N GLY A 127 3.63 3.80 -13.95
CA GLY A 127 3.17 2.45 -14.28
C GLY A 127 2.86 1.56 -13.07
N LEU A 128 3.13 2.02 -11.84
CA LEU A 128 2.90 1.24 -10.62
C LEU A 128 1.46 0.70 -10.53
N GLY A 129 0.45 1.53 -10.81
CA GLY A 129 -0.96 1.09 -10.78
C GLY A 129 -1.24 -0.09 -11.70
N GLY A 130 -0.64 -0.13 -12.91
CA GLY A 130 -0.76 -1.26 -13.83
C GLY A 130 -0.09 -2.53 -13.30
N GLN A 131 1.10 -2.42 -12.69
CA GLN A 131 1.79 -3.55 -12.06
C GLN A 131 0.98 -4.12 -10.89
N LEU A 132 0.39 -3.24 -10.07
CA LEU A 132 -0.43 -3.63 -8.93
C LEU A 132 -1.74 -4.29 -9.37
N ALA A 133 -2.43 -3.73 -10.36
CA ALA A 133 -3.66 -4.30 -10.91
C ALA A 133 -3.42 -5.70 -11.51
N ALA A 134 -2.27 -5.92 -12.16
CA ALA A 134 -1.87 -7.23 -12.69
C ALA A 134 -1.55 -8.25 -11.59
N ALA A 135 -1.31 -7.79 -10.35
CA ALA A 135 -1.11 -8.67 -9.19
C ALA A 135 -2.42 -9.10 -8.53
N GLY A 136 -3.55 -8.51 -8.89
CA GLY A 136 -4.84 -8.65 -8.20
C GLY A 136 -5.54 -10.00 -8.34
N ASP A 137 -5.02 -10.95 -9.13
CA ASP A 137 -5.54 -12.32 -9.23
C ASP A 137 -4.39 -13.32 -9.00
N PRO A 138 -3.92 -13.46 -7.77
CA PRO A 138 -2.80 -14.33 -7.49
C PRO A 138 -3.23 -15.79 -7.49
N VAL A 139 -2.49 -16.61 -8.21
CA VAL A 139 -2.47 -18.07 -8.01
C VAL A 139 -1.29 -18.35 -7.10
N GLY A 140 -1.55 -18.75 -5.85
CA GLY A 140 -0.52 -18.86 -4.83
C GLY A 140 -0.16 -17.51 -4.18
N GLY A 141 1.13 -17.29 -3.95
CA GLY A 141 1.68 -16.04 -3.41
C GLY A 141 2.37 -15.19 -4.48
N ARG A 142 2.18 -13.89 -4.41
CA ARG A 142 2.93 -12.91 -5.20
C ARG A 142 3.55 -11.86 -4.30
N ILE A 143 4.86 -11.72 -4.40
CA ILE A 143 5.64 -10.70 -3.69
C ILE A 143 6.31 -9.76 -4.68
N PHE A 144 6.75 -8.62 -4.17
CA PHE A 144 7.55 -7.68 -4.96
C PHE A 144 9.02 -7.75 -4.52
N ALA A 145 9.91 -7.42 -5.44
CA ALA A 145 11.34 -7.32 -5.19
C ALA A 145 11.82 -5.90 -5.53
N TYR A 146 12.56 -5.29 -4.62
CA TYR A 146 13.09 -3.94 -4.78
C TYR A 146 14.59 -3.91 -4.48
N PRO A 147 15.43 -3.43 -5.39
CA PRO A 147 16.87 -3.40 -5.18
C PRO A 147 17.24 -2.31 -4.17
N VAL A 148 17.90 -2.71 -3.08
CA VAL A 148 18.33 -1.80 -2.01
C VAL A 148 19.84 -1.81 -1.81
N ALA A 149 20.37 -0.73 -1.22
CA ALA A 149 21.78 -0.64 -0.86
C ALA A 149 22.15 -1.45 0.39
N ASN A 150 21.18 -1.60 1.33
CA ASN A 150 21.37 -2.33 2.57
C ASN A 150 20.30 -3.43 2.76
N PRO A 151 20.46 -4.58 2.10
CA PRO A 151 19.46 -5.65 2.16
C PRO A 151 19.32 -6.33 3.54
N GLN A 152 20.32 -6.25 4.41
CA GLN A 152 20.31 -6.85 5.75
C GLN A 152 19.20 -6.30 6.66
N ALA A 153 18.63 -5.13 6.31
CA ALA A 153 17.56 -4.51 7.10
C ALA A 153 16.18 -5.11 6.82
N TYR A 154 16.03 -5.92 5.77
CA TYR A 154 14.75 -6.36 5.20
C TYR A 154 14.67 -7.88 5.02
N GLY A 155 13.49 -8.39 4.75
CA GLY A 155 13.34 -9.69 4.11
C GLY A 155 13.97 -9.66 2.72
N VAL A 156 14.79 -10.64 2.39
CA VAL A 156 15.56 -10.70 1.13
C VAL A 156 15.11 -11.88 0.30
N VAL A 157 14.75 -11.64 -0.96
CA VAL A 157 14.41 -12.68 -1.92
C VAL A 157 15.58 -12.89 -2.89
N HIS A 158 15.89 -14.17 -3.17
CA HIS A 158 16.82 -14.59 -4.21
C HIS A 158 16.07 -15.43 -5.22
N PHE A 159 16.18 -15.10 -6.50
CA PHE A 159 15.51 -15.77 -7.62
C PHE A 159 16.48 -15.91 -8.80
N ASP A 160 16.21 -16.85 -9.69
CA ASP A 160 16.97 -17.08 -10.91
C ASP A 160 16.52 -16.15 -12.06
N ASP A 161 17.17 -16.31 -13.22
CA ASP A 161 16.91 -15.49 -14.40
C ASP A 161 15.49 -15.72 -14.99
N ASP A 162 14.88 -16.85 -14.67
CA ASP A 162 13.50 -17.18 -15.05
C ASP A 162 12.46 -16.64 -14.03
N GLY A 163 12.92 -15.94 -12.98
CA GLY A 163 12.09 -15.38 -11.94
C GLY A 163 11.59 -16.38 -10.89
N ARG A 164 12.14 -17.60 -10.86
CA ARG A 164 11.82 -18.60 -9.85
C ARG A 164 12.49 -18.25 -8.53
N VAL A 165 11.72 -18.22 -7.46
CA VAL A 165 12.22 -17.91 -6.11
C VAL A 165 13.01 -19.10 -5.56
N LEU A 166 14.32 -18.90 -5.34
CA LEU A 166 15.25 -19.90 -4.83
C LEU A 166 15.31 -19.87 -3.31
N SER A 167 15.30 -18.70 -2.69
CA SER A 167 15.25 -18.54 -1.23
C SER A 167 14.63 -17.21 -0.83
N ILE A 168 14.08 -17.17 0.37
CA ILE A 168 13.62 -15.96 1.04
C ILE A 168 14.09 -16.00 2.49
N GLU A 169 14.70 -14.94 2.99
CA GLU A 169 15.35 -14.91 4.31
C GLU A 169 15.03 -13.59 5.01
N GLU A 170 14.60 -13.67 6.27
CA GLU A 170 14.32 -12.49 7.08
C GLU A 170 15.61 -11.91 7.66
N LYS A 171 15.93 -10.66 7.29
CA LYS A 171 17.10 -9.91 7.79
C LYS A 171 18.38 -10.73 7.85
N PRO A 172 18.82 -11.33 6.74
CA PRO A 172 19.97 -12.21 6.73
C PRO A 172 21.27 -11.46 7.03
N ALA A 173 22.13 -12.01 7.87
CA ALA A 173 23.45 -11.42 8.13
C ALA A 173 24.34 -11.39 6.87
N ARG A 174 24.13 -12.35 5.95
CA ARG A 174 24.82 -12.45 4.66
C ARG A 174 23.79 -12.65 3.54
N PRO A 175 23.24 -11.55 3.01
CA PRO A 175 22.21 -11.61 1.96
C PRO A 175 22.72 -12.28 0.69
N LYS A 176 21.92 -13.16 0.09
CA LYS A 176 22.23 -13.81 -1.20
C LYS A 176 21.92 -12.92 -2.40
N SER A 177 21.14 -11.88 -2.21
CA SER A 177 20.79 -10.90 -3.23
C SER A 177 20.66 -9.51 -2.64
N ARG A 178 20.50 -8.51 -3.50
CA ARG A 178 20.19 -7.13 -3.11
C ARG A 178 18.69 -6.80 -3.11
N TYR A 179 17.84 -7.77 -3.39
CA TYR A 179 16.42 -7.57 -3.53
C TYR A 179 15.68 -7.73 -2.21
N ALA A 180 15.28 -6.60 -1.63
CA ALA A 180 14.38 -6.57 -0.49
C ALA A 180 12.95 -6.88 -0.92
N VAL A 181 12.16 -7.45 -0.01
CA VAL A 181 10.73 -7.67 -0.17
C VAL A 181 9.99 -6.53 0.52
N PRO A 182 9.38 -5.60 -0.24
CA PRO A 182 8.54 -4.55 0.33
C PRO A 182 7.32 -5.09 1.05
N GLY A 183 6.76 -4.27 1.94
CA GLY A 183 5.58 -4.62 2.72
C GLY A 183 4.27 -4.58 1.92
N LEU A 184 4.23 -5.24 0.78
CA LEU A 184 3.06 -5.40 -0.09
C LEU A 184 3.04 -6.82 -0.64
N TYR A 185 1.96 -7.54 -0.40
CA TYR A 185 1.83 -8.96 -0.67
C TYR A 185 0.45 -9.26 -1.25
N PHE A 186 0.37 -10.21 -2.19
CA PHE A 186 -0.88 -10.74 -2.73
C PHE A 186 -0.89 -12.25 -2.58
N TYR A 187 -1.97 -12.79 -2.05
CA TYR A 187 -2.11 -14.22 -1.83
C TYR A 187 -3.51 -14.70 -2.21
N ASP A 188 -3.62 -15.95 -2.63
CA ASP A 188 -4.91 -16.63 -2.64
C ASP A 188 -5.39 -16.88 -1.19
N ASN A 189 -6.62 -17.35 -1.02
CA ASN A 189 -7.21 -17.48 0.32
C ASN A 189 -6.57 -18.58 1.20
N ARG A 190 -5.77 -19.47 0.63
CA ARG A 190 -5.01 -20.49 1.39
C ARG A 190 -4.04 -19.87 2.39
N VAL A 191 -3.72 -18.59 2.22
CA VAL A 191 -2.88 -17.85 3.17
C VAL A 191 -3.42 -17.88 4.59
N VAL A 192 -4.75 -17.95 4.77
CA VAL A 192 -5.39 -18.04 6.10
C VAL A 192 -4.99 -19.32 6.81
N GLU A 193 -5.08 -20.46 6.13
CA GLU A 193 -4.70 -21.76 6.69
C GLU A 193 -3.19 -21.87 6.89
N ILE A 194 -2.40 -21.34 5.95
CA ILE A 194 -0.94 -21.26 6.10
C ILE A 194 -0.59 -20.45 7.36
N ALA A 195 -1.20 -19.27 7.54
CA ALA A 195 -0.93 -18.41 8.70
C ALA A 195 -1.35 -19.06 10.04
N ARG A 196 -2.47 -19.79 10.07
CA ARG A 196 -2.90 -20.57 11.24
C ARG A 196 -1.93 -21.69 11.62
N GLY A 197 -1.28 -22.28 10.62
CA GLY A 197 -0.31 -23.36 10.81
C GLY A 197 1.10 -22.91 11.20
N LEU A 198 1.37 -21.59 11.21
CA LEU A 198 2.71 -21.09 11.53
C LEU A 198 3.06 -21.24 13.01
N THR A 199 4.32 -21.52 13.26
CA THR A 199 4.92 -21.45 14.60
C THR A 199 5.62 -20.10 14.76
N PRO A 200 5.45 -19.40 15.88
CA PRO A 200 6.15 -18.14 16.13
C PRO A 200 7.68 -18.31 16.02
N SER A 201 8.35 -17.32 15.44
CA SER A 201 9.81 -17.29 15.33
C SER A 201 10.49 -17.12 16.70
N ALA A 202 11.82 -17.12 16.71
CA ALA A 202 12.60 -16.82 17.92
C ALA A 202 12.29 -15.41 18.50
N ARG A 203 11.66 -14.53 17.70
CA ARG A 203 11.18 -13.19 18.12
C ARG A 203 9.76 -13.23 18.73
N GLY A 204 9.11 -14.39 18.72
CA GLY A 204 7.73 -14.55 19.16
C GLY A 204 6.70 -14.09 18.11
N GLU A 205 7.10 -13.87 16.85
CA GLU A 205 6.28 -13.32 15.80
C GLU A 205 5.89 -14.38 14.75
N LEU A 206 4.67 -14.31 14.24
CA LEU A 206 4.22 -15.02 13.03
C LEU A 206 4.76 -14.25 11.81
N GLU A 207 5.87 -14.73 11.27
CA GLU A 207 6.63 -14.02 10.24
C GLU A 207 5.97 -14.14 8.89
N ILE A 208 5.87 -13.03 8.16
CA ILE A 208 5.41 -13.05 6.76
C ILE A 208 6.37 -13.85 5.86
N THR A 209 7.66 -13.87 6.20
CA THR A 209 8.67 -14.66 5.50
C THR A 209 8.36 -16.15 5.57
N ALA A 210 7.77 -16.64 6.66
CA ALA A 210 7.35 -18.04 6.79
C ALA A 210 6.13 -18.36 5.89
N VAL A 211 5.21 -17.43 5.71
CA VAL A 211 4.12 -17.55 4.72
C VAL A 211 4.70 -17.67 3.31
N ASN A 212 5.59 -16.75 2.94
CA ASN A 212 6.24 -16.77 1.63
C ASN A 212 7.03 -18.07 1.40
N GLU A 213 7.69 -18.57 2.44
CA GLU A 213 8.44 -19.84 2.35
C GLU A 213 7.51 -21.04 2.14
N ALA A 214 6.32 -21.05 2.75
CA ALA A 214 5.32 -22.09 2.50
C ALA A 214 4.89 -22.12 1.03
N TYR A 215 4.58 -20.97 0.43
CA TYR A 215 4.27 -20.86 -1.00
C TYR A 215 5.47 -21.21 -1.89
N ARG A 216 6.69 -20.81 -1.51
CA ARG A 216 7.90 -21.17 -2.25
C ARG A 216 8.12 -22.68 -2.29
N LEU A 217 7.96 -23.36 -1.15
CA LEU A 217 8.11 -24.83 -1.07
C LEU A 217 7.04 -25.56 -1.88
N ALA A 218 5.84 -25.00 -1.98
CA ALA A 218 4.79 -25.51 -2.86
C ALA A 218 5.05 -25.22 -4.35
N GLY A 219 6.06 -24.41 -4.70
CA GLY A 219 6.31 -23.99 -6.08
C GLY A 219 5.34 -22.91 -6.58
N GLU A 220 4.66 -22.23 -5.69
CA GLU A 220 3.57 -21.29 -5.97
C GLU A 220 3.85 -19.84 -5.50
N LEU A 221 5.11 -19.52 -5.23
CA LEU A 221 5.53 -18.15 -4.95
C LEU A 221 6.09 -17.49 -6.20
N SER A 222 5.45 -16.42 -6.65
CA SER A 222 5.91 -15.58 -7.76
C SER A 222 6.52 -14.28 -7.25
N VAL A 223 7.49 -13.72 -7.99
CA VAL A 223 8.14 -12.45 -7.67
C VAL A 223 7.98 -11.48 -8.84
N THR A 224 7.63 -10.23 -8.53
CA THR A 224 7.61 -9.13 -9.50
C THR A 224 8.65 -8.10 -9.09
N VAL A 225 9.64 -7.86 -9.94
CA VAL A 225 10.63 -6.81 -9.69
C VAL A 225 9.98 -5.45 -9.99
N LEU A 226 10.02 -4.54 -9.02
CA LEU A 226 9.53 -3.18 -9.23
C LEU A 226 10.44 -2.43 -10.22
N ASP A 227 9.82 -1.69 -11.13
CA ASP A 227 10.50 -0.98 -12.19
C ASP A 227 11.53 0.03 -11.66
N ARG A 228 12.57 0.23 -12.43
CA ARG A 228 13.54 1.29 -12.15
C ARG A 228 12.84 2.65 -12.22
N GLY A 229 12.98 3.42 -11.14
CA GLY A 229 12.26 4.70 -10.98
C GLY A 229 11.05 4.60 -10.06
N THR A 230 10.61 3.38 -9.68
CA THR A 230 9.72 3.21 -8.56
C THR A 230 10.47 3.57 -7.28
N ALA A 231 9.86 4.40 -6.43
CA ALA A 231 10.30 4.65 -5.08
C ALA A 231 9.50 3.75 -4.13
N TRP A 232 10.21 3.02 -3.29
CA TRP A 232 9.67 2.37 -2.11
C TRP A 232 10.37 2.94 -0.89
N LEU A 233 9.59 3.46 0.05
CA LEU A 233 10.06 4.12 1.26
C LEU A 233 9.41 3.45 2.46
N ASP A 234 10.23 2.90 3.36
CA ASP A 234 9.78 2.49 4.68
C ASP A 234 10.01 3.64 5.66
N THR A 235 9.04 3.91 6.50
CA THR A 235 9.11 5.03 7.45
C THR A 235 9.45 4.55 8.87
N GLY A 236 10.29 3.51 8.98
CA GLY A 236 10.59 2.77 10.20
C GLY A 236 11.42 3.49 11.24
N THR A 237 12.15 4.54 10.86
CA THR A 237 13.07 5.31 11.71
C THR A 237 12.85 6.80 11.52
N PHE A 238 13.39 7.65 12.42
CA PHE A 238 13.34 9.11 12.26
C PHE A 238 13.94 9.55 10.91
N THR A 239 15.08 9.00 10.54
CA THR A 239 15.75 9.34 9.28
C THR A 239 14.90 8.94 8.07
N SER A 240 14.39 7.70 8.04
CA SER A 240 13.58 7.27 6.89
C SER A 240 12.22 7.98 6.81
N LEU A 241 11.63 8.37 7.94
CA LEU A 241 10.43 9.21 7.95
C LEU A 241 10.69 10.61 7.36
N MET A 242 11.81 11.25 7.74
CA MET A 242 12.19 12.54 7.18
C MET A 242 12.51 12.43 5.68
N GLN A 243 13.22 11.40 5.27
CA GLN A 243 13.54 11.15 3.85
C GLN A 243 12.25 10.94 3.03
N ALA A 244 11.28 10.20 3.58
CA ALA A 244 10.00 10.00 2.91
C ALA A 244 9.23 11.31 2.76
N ALA A 245 9.16 12.13 3.82
CA ALA A 245 8.49 13.44 3.78
C ALA A 245 9.17 14.38 2.78
N GLU A 246 10.50 14.41 2.75
CA GLU A 246 11.26 15.24 1.80
C GLU A 246 11.10 14.76 0.35
N PHE A 247 11.12 13.45 0.12
CA PHE A 247 10.87 12.88 -1.22
C PHE A 247 9.49 13.31 -1.73
N VAL A 248 8.44 13.11 -0.92
CA VAL A 248 7.07 13.49 -1.28
C VAL A 248 6.99 14.98 -1.56
N ARG A 249 7.53 15.82 -0.66
CA ARG A 249 7.55 17.27 -0.81
C ARG A 249 8.18 17.71 -2.13
N VAL A 250 9.37 17.21 -2.44
CA VAL A 250 10.11 17.61 -3.65
C VAL A 250 9.35 17.24 -4.91
N ILE A 251 8.78 16.03 -4.98
CA ILE A 251 8.02 15.60 -6.15
C ILE A 251 6.73 16.41 -6.29
N GLU A 252 5.95 16.57 -5.23
CA GLU A 252 4.70 17.32 -5.26
C GLU A 252 4.90 18.79 -5.63
N GLU A 253 5.90 19.47 -5.04
CA GLU A 253 6.22 20.86 -5.36
C GLU A 253 6.72 21.05 -6.80
N ARG A 254 7.44 20.06 -7.35
CA ARG A 254 7.99 20.14 -8.71
C ARG A 254 6.97 19.80 -9.79
N GLN A 255 6.15 18.80 -9.56
CA GLN A 255 5.20 18.31 -10.56
C GLN A 255 3.80 18.93 -10.43
N GLY A 256 3.49 19.54 -9.28
CA GLY A 256 2.14 20.03 -8.99
C GLY A 256 1.11 18.90 -8.91
N MET A 257 1.54 17.68 -8.58
CA MET A 257 0.70 16.50 -8.42
C MET A 257 0.98 15.83 -7.08
N LYS A 258 -0.06 15.33 -6.43
CA LYS A 258 0.10 14.69 -5.13
C LYS A 258 0.44 13.21 -5.21
N ILE A 259 1.25 12.74 -4.26
CA ILE A 259 1.53 11.32 -4.03
C ILE A 259 0.61 10.81 -2.93
N GLY A 260 -0.05 9.67 -3.14
CA GLY A 260 -0.88 9.05 -2.10
C GLY A 260 -2.13 9.85 -1.73
N CYS A 261 -2.69 10.59 -2.68
CA CYS A 261 -3.95 11.31 -2.54
C CYS A 261 -5.11 10.34 -2.76
N VAL A 262 -5.75 9.90 -1.67
CA VAL A 262 -6.82 8.87 -1.72
C VAL A 262 -8.01 9.38 -2.56
N GLU A 263 -8.38 10.64 -2.41
CA GLU A 263 -9.49 11.28 -3.11
C GLU A 263 -9.25 11.27 -4.63
N GLU A 264 -8.05 11.65 -5.08
CA GLU A 264 -7.69 11.63 -6.49
C GLU A 264 -7.68 10.21 -7.04
N VAL A 265 -7.06 9.27 -6.33
CA VAL A 265 -6.98 7.87 -6.78
C VAL A 265 -8.36 7.24 -6.86
N ALA A 266 -9.24 7.50 -5.90
CA ALA A 266 -10.61 7.04 -5.89
C ALA A 266 -11.43 7.64 -7.07
N TRP A 267 -11.25 8.92 -7.34
CA TRP A 267 -11.90 9.60 -8.47
C TRP A 267 -11.40 9.06 -9.82
N ARG A 268 -10.08 8.95 -10.02
CA ARG A 268 -9.49 8.36 -11.24
C ARG A 268 -9.89 6.91 -11.46
N ALA A 269 -10.09 6.16 -10.40
CA ALA A 269 -10.60 4.79 -10.45
C ALA A 269 -12.13 4.71 -10.70
N GLY A 270 -12.82 5.85 -10.78
CA GLY A 270 -14.28 5.92 -10.99
C GLY A 270 -15.09 5.44 -9.77
N LEU A 271 -14.50 5.47 -8.57
CA LEU A 271 -15.19 5.10 -7.32
C LEU A 271 -16.07 6.23 -6.80
N ILE A 272 -15.67 7.45 -7.08
CA ILE A 272 -16.41 8.67 -6.78
C ILE A 272 -16.48 9.54 -8.05
N ASP A 273 -17.54 10.33 -8.16
CA ASP A 273 -17.75 11.28 -9.25
C ASP A 273 -17.18 12.67 -8.92
N ASP A 274 -17.26 13.58 -9.89
CA ASP A 274 -16.82 14.97 -9.76
C ASP A 274 -17.51 15.71 -8.63
N ALA A 275 -18.81 15.45 -8.41
CA ALA A 275 -19.58 16.12 -7.36
C ALA A 275 -19.07 15.67 -5.97
N ARG A 276 -18.79 14.38 -5.81
CA ARG A 276 -18.25 13.85 -4.58
C ARG A 276 -16.83 14.37 -4.31
N LEU A 277 -15.95 14.38 -5.34
CA LEU A 277 -14.61 14.93 -5.23
C LEU A 277 -14.65 16.39 -4.79
N ARG A 278 -15.54 17.20 -5.35
CA ARG A 278 -15.76 18.60 -4.94
C ARG A 278 -16.16 18.71 -3.48
N THR A 279 -17.12 17.90 -3.05
CA THR A 279 -17.58 17.88 -1.64
C THR A 279 -16.42 17.54 -0.68
N LEU A 280 -15.53 16.63 -1.06
CA LEU A 280 -14.36 16.29 -0.25
C LEU A 280 -13.30 17.40 -0.24
N ALA A 281 -13.17 18.14 -1.36
CA ALA A 281 -12.19 19.22 -1.48
C ALA A 281 -12.54 20.45 -0.67
N GLU A 282 -13.81 20.84 -0.61
CA GLU A 282 -14.28 22.12 0.00
C GLU A 282 -13.76 22.34 1.44
N PRO A 283 -13.85 21.38 2.38
CA PRO A 283 -13.34 21.60 3.74
C PRO A 283 -11.81 21.68 3.82
N LEU A 284 -11.08 21.27 2.78
CA LEU A 284 -9.61 21.16 2.75
C LEU A 284 -8.93 22.34 2.02
N THR A 285 -9.69 23.33 1.53
CA THR A 285 -9.14 24.47 0.77
C THR A 285 -8.19 25.34 1.61
N LYS A 286 -8.44 25.48 2.92
CA LYS A 286 -7.57 26.29 3.81
C LYS A 286 -6.12 25.78 3.88
N SER A 287 -5.89 24.50 3.63
CA SER A 287 -4.55 23.90 3.61
C SER A 287 -3.91 23.89 2.22
N GLY A 288 -4.65 24.29 1.17
CA GLY A 288 -4.24 24.13 -0.23
C GLY A 288 -4.44 22.71 -0.78
N TYR A 289 -4.74 21.73 0.09
CA TYR A 289 -5.02 20.37 -0.36
C TYR A 289 -6.31 20.29 -1.17
N GLY A 290 -7.36 20.98 -0.71
CA GLY A 290 -8.62 21.09 -1.41
C GLY A 290 -8.52 21.84 -2.74
N ASP A 291 -7.70 22.90 -2.80
CA ASP A 291 -7.48 23.64 -4.05
C ASP A 291 -6.88 22.75 -5.13
N TYR A 292 -5.92 21.87 -4.75
CA TYR A 292 -5.38 20.86 -5.65
C TYR A 292 -6.46 19.95 -6.24
N LEU A 293 -7.39 19.45 -5.41
CA LEU A 293 -8.48 18.58 -5.86
C LEU A 293 -9.45 19.31 -6.79
N LEU A 294 -9.72 20.59 -6.54
CA LEU A 294 -10.56 21.43 -7.42
C LEU A 294 -9.87 21.72 -8.76
N ASP A 295 -8.56 21.95 -8.73
CA ASP A 295 -7.76 22.14 -9.94
C ASP A 295 -7.71 20.88 -10.83
N LEU A 296 -7.71 19.67 -10.25
CA LEU A 296 -7.83 18.44 -11.02
C LEU A 296 -9.12 18.42 -11.86
N LEU A 297 -10.25 18.76 -11.25
CA LEU A 297 -11.54 18.82 -11.95
C LEU A 297 -11.53 19.85 -13.09
N ALA A 298 -10.88 21.00 -12.88
CA ALA A 298 -10.78 22.04 -13.90
C ALA A 298 -9.89 21.60 -15.09
N ARG A 299 -8.77 20.94 -14.82
CA ARG A 299 -7.84 20.45 -15.86
C ARG A 299 -8.49 19.39 -16.76
N GLU A 300 -9.17 18.40 -16.19
CA GLU A 300 -9.82 17.32 -16.95
C GLU A 300 -11.02 17.80 -17.78
N ARG A 301 -11.66 18.90 -17.39
CA ARG A 301 -12.74 19.53 -18.17
C ARG A 301 -12.21 20.43 -19.29
N GLY A 302 -10.90 20.65 -19.37
CA GLY A 302 -10.30 21.60 -20.32
C GLY A 302 -10.55 23.07 -19.95
N ASP A 303 -11.05 23.34 -18.74
CA ASP A 303 -11.31 24.70 -18.24
C ASP A 303 -10.00 25.46 -17.96
N LEU A 304 -8.90 24.73 -17.71
CA LEU A 304 -7.55 25.26 -17.68
C LEU A 304 -6.88 24.91 -19.00
N VAL A 305 -6.75 25.90 -19.88
CA VAL A 305 -5.94 25.75 -21.10
C VAL A 305 -4.55 25.32 -20.68
N ASP A 306 -4.20 24.08 -21.00
CA ASP A 306 -2.85 23.58 -20.84
C ASP A 306 -1.93 24.46 -21.70
N ARG A 307 -1.23 25.41 -21.05
CA ARG A 307 -0.22 26.26 -21.68
C ARG A 307 1.10 25.52 -21.87
N THR A 308 1.07 24.23 -22.02
CA THR A 308 2.22 23.50 -22.57
C THR A 308 2.27 23.80 -24.06
N VAL A 309 3.10 24.77 -24.39
CA VAL A 309 3.52 25.07 -25.75
C VAL A 309 3.99 23.75 -26.38
N PRO A 310 3.42 23.31 -27.52
CA PRO A 310 3.94 22.15 -28.21
C PRO A 310 5.38 22.46 -28.58
N VAL A 311 6.32 21.64 -28.08
CA VAL A 311 7.69 21.66 -28.56
C VAL A 311 7.63 21.25 -30.02
N GLN A 312 7.67 22.24 -30.93
CA GLN A 312 7.89 21.99 -32.35
C GLN A 312 9.29 21.41 -32.46
N VAL A 313 9.39 20.10 -32.60
CA VAL A 313 10.58 19.46 -33.09
C VAL A 313 10.63 19.80 -34.60
N THR A 314 11.38 20.82 -34.95
CA THR A 314 11.73 21.09 -36.35
C THR A 314 12.70 20.01 -36.83
N PRO A 315 12.51 19.47 -38.05
CA PRO A 315 13.31 18.37 -38.60
C PRO A 315 14.76 18.69 -38.82
#